data_759fc6d476118045f0465aad9fcc2290
#
_entry.id   759fc6d476118045f0465aad9fcc2290
#
_cell.length_a   1.000
_cell.length_b   1.000
_cell.length_c   1.000
_cell.angle_alpha   90.00
_cell.angle_beta   90.00
_cell.angle_gamma   90.00
#
_symmetry.space_group_name_H-M   'P 1'
#
loop_
_entity.id
_entity.type
_entity.pdbx_description
1 polymer ?
#
loop_
_entity_poly.entity_id
_entity_poly.type
_entity_poly.pdbx_seq_one_letter_code
_entity_poly.pdbx_strand_id
1 'polypeptide(L)'
;MSFFYDGCHNEARLSVIAGPCIFESKEHALDMAGALKEICTSLDVNFIYKTSFDKANRTSSLSYRGVGFDEAYYGMNAVREVLGVEVLTDVHEAWQCGSVAADILQIPAFLCRQTDLLKAAAETGKPVNVKKGQFLSPKEMVNIVAKLESFGCNKVMQTERGTTFGYNNLVVDMRSLELMRANTPANYPVIMDCTHAVQSPGGYGTSSGGDRDMVPAIARAAVAVGVAGVFMEVHQDPDNAPCDGPNMLHLAKFRPVLEKLLEIDYVVKKGV
;
A
#
# COMPACT_ATOMS: atom_id res chain seq x y z
N MET A 1 19.40 1.60 -0.33
CA MET A 1 18.91 2.02 1.01
C MET A 1 17.59 2.74 0.76
N SER A 2 16.54 2.47 1.50
CA SER A 2 15.24 3.16 1.34
C SER A 2 15.02 4.06 2.54
N PHE A 3 14.95 5.37 2.31
CA PHE A 3 14.70 6.37 3.37
C PHE A 3 13.29 6.19 3.94
N PHE A 4 12.31 5.85 3.08
CA PHE A 4 10.96 5.59 3.55
C PHE A 4 10.93 4.42 4.53
N TYR A 5 11.54 3.28 4.18
CA TYR A 5 11.56 2.12 5.06
C TYR A 5 12.28 2.42 6.39
N ASP A 6 13.42 3.09 6.30
CA ASP A 6 14.23 3.42 7.48
C ASP A 6 13.54 4.42 8.43
N GLY A 7 12.58 5.21 7.93
CA GLY A 7 11.73 6.12 8.74
C GLY A 7 10.38 5.54 9.15
N CYS A 8 10.00 4.35 8.65
CA CYS A 8 8.69 3.74 8.89
C CYS A 8 8.77 2.70 10.01
N HIS A 9 8.37 3.07 11.22
CA HIS A 9 8.38 2.20 12.41
C HIS A 9 7.08 2.36 13.20
N ASN A 10 6.71 1.34 13.97
CA ASN A 10 5.46 1.34 14.74
C ASN A 10 5.43 2.44 15.81
N GLU A 11 6.58 2.83 16.35
CA GLU A 11 6.72 3.87 17.36
C GLU A 11 7.08 5.25 16.78
N ALA A 12 7.43 5.32 15.48
CA ALA A 12 7.73 6.58 14.82
C ALA A 12 6.46 7.32 14.38
N ARG A 13 6.62 8.60 14.04
CA ARG A 13 5.56 9.39 13.42
C ARG A 13 4.97 8.67 12.21
N LEU A 14 3.67 8.81 11.99
CA LEU A 14 2.92 8.15 10.92
C LEU A 14 3.57 8.33 9.55
N SER A 15 3.81 7.22 8.86
CA SER A 15 4.27 7.19 7.48
C SER A 15 3.09 7.03 6.51
N VAL A 16 3.25 7.49 5.26
CA VAL A 16 2.18 7.43 4.25
C VAL A 16 2.67 6.82 2.95
N ILE A 17 1.95 5.81 2.50
CA ILE A 17 2.04 5.23 1.15
C ILE A 17 0.85 5.76 0.37
N ALA A 18 1.06 6.59 -0.65
CA ALA A 18 -0.04 7.15 -1.44
C ALA A 18 0.29 7.34 -2.92
N GLY A 19 -0.74 7.31 -3.76
CA GLY A 19 -0.67 7.51 -5.21
C GLY A 19 -1.88 6.91 -5.91
N PRO A 20 -1.97 6.98 -7.25
CA PRO A 20 -3.10 6.42 -7.99
C PRO A 20 -3.05 4.89 -8.01
N CYS A 21 -4.21 4.29 -8.22
CA CYS A 21 -4.35 2.83 -8.30
C CYS A 21 -3.41 2.22 -9.33
N ILE A 22 -3.29 2.84 -10.51
CA ILE A 22 -2.48 2.37 -11.62
C ILE A 22 -1.72 3.55 -12.26
N PHE A 23 -0.59 3.24 -12.88
CA PHE A 23 0.16 4.20 -13.69
C PHE A 23 -0.63 4.50 -14.99
N GLU A 24 -0.86 5.78 -15.27
CA GLU A 24 -1.66 6.25 -16.42
C GLU A 24 -0.79 6.89 -17.50
N SER A 25 0.07 7.80 -17.12
CA SER A 25 1.11 8.40 -17.97
C SER A 25 2.24 8.98 -17.13
N LYS A 26 3.36 9.31 -17.75
CA LYS A 26 4.50 9.97 -17.08
C LYS A 26 4.10 11.32 -16.50
N GLU A 27 3.36 12.13 -17.25
CA GLU A 27 2.88 13.45 -16.84
C GLU A 27 1.98 13.32 -15.61
N HIS A 28 0.97 12.42 -15.68
CA HIS A 28 0.07 12.16 -14.58
C HIS A 28 0.83 11.67 -13.31
N ALA A 29 1.82 10.79 -13.48
CA ALA A 29 2.61 10.30 -12.35
C ALA A 29 3.43 11.42 -11.69
N LEU A 30 4.04 12.33 -12.49
CA LEU A 30 4.78 13.48 -11.97
C LEU A 30 3.86 14.46 -11.26
N ASP A 31 2.70 14.78 -11.83
CA ASP A 31 1.73 15.71 -11.23
C ASP A 31 1.19 15.15 -9.89
N MET A 32 0.77 13.90 -9.88
CA MET A 32 0.24 13.25 -8.66
C MET A 32 1.31 13.09 -7.58
N ALA A 33 2.50 12.60 -7.95
CA ALA A 33 3.59 12.45 -6.99
C ALA A 33 4.07 13.80 -6.45
N GLY A 34 4.12 14.83 -7.29
CA GLY A 34 4.47 16.20 -6.93
C GLY A 34 3.49 16.80 -5.92
N ALA A 35 2.18 16.70 -6.20
CA ALA A 35 1.13 17.21 -5.31
C ALA A 35 1.14 16.48 -3.95
N LEU A 36 1.27 15.16 -3.95
CA LEU A 36 1.33 14.37 -2.73
C LEU A 36 2.61 14.68 -1.93
N LYS A 37 3.76 14.81 -2.59
CA LYS A 37 5.03 15.22 -1.98
C LYS A 37 4.91 16.56 -1.30
N GLU A 38 4.34 17.57 -1.97
CA GLU A 38 4.16 18.92 -1.41
C GLU A 38 3.33 18.87 -0.11
N ILE A 39 2.20 18.15 -0.14
CA ILE A 39 1.35 17.99 1.05
C ILE A 39 2.12 17.31 2.16
N CYS A 40 2.76 16.17 1.90
CA CYS A 40 3.47 15.39 2.92
C CYS A 40 4.67 16.14 3.48
N THR A 41 5.45 16.83 2.64
CA THR A 41 6.58 17.66 3.07
C THR A 41 6.12 18.81 3.96
N SER A 42 5.02 19.49 3.60
CA SER A 42 4.48 20.61 4.41
C SER A 42 3.98 20.18 5.79
N LEU A 43 3.64 18.90 5.95
CA LEU A 43 3.16 18.28 7.19
C LEU A 43 4.27 17.46 7.91
N ASP A 44 5.49 17.48 7.38
CA ASP A 44 6.62 16.71 7.90
C ASP A 44 6.29 15.21 8.04
N VAL A 45 5.79 14.61 6.95
CA VAL A 45 5.36 13.19 6.88
C VAL A 45 6.29 12.39 5.99
N ASN A 46 6.74 11.25 6.47
CA ASN A 46 7.47 10.26 5.70
C ASN A 46 6.55 9.68 4.59
N PHE A 47 6.91 9.86 3.33
CA PHE A 47 6.07 9.60 2.17
C PHE A 47 6.78 8.77 1.11
N ILE A 48 6.06 7.80 0.55
CA ILE A 48 6.43 7.07 -0.66
C ILE A 48 5.29 7.09 -1.68
N TYR A 49 5.64 7.36 -2.94
CA TYR A 49 4.68 7.31 -4.04
C TYR A 49 4.38 5.87 -4.43
N LYS A 50 3.11 5.51 -4.51
CA LYS A 50 2.68 4.18 -4.95
C LYS A 50 1.88 4.25 -6.24
N THR A 51 2.25 3.40 -7.19
CA THR A 51 1.43 3.11 -8.36
C THR A 51 1.69 1.68 -8.84
N SER A 52 0.72 1.06 -9.53
CA SER A 52 0.89 -0.26 -10.15
C SER A 52 1.19 -0.11 -11.64
N PHE A 53 2.12 -0.88 -12.17
CA PHE A 53 2.36 -0.92 -13.63
C PHE A 53 1.39 -1.87 -14.35
N ASP A 54 0.81 -2.82 -13.65
CA ASP A 54 -0.15 -3.79 -14.16
C ASP A 54 -1.17 -4.16 -13.09
N LYS A 55 -2.39 -4.43 -13.49
CA LYS A 55 -3.46 -5.01 -12.68
C LYS A 55 -3.70 -6.47 -13.11
N ALA A 56 -2.78 -7.35 -12.71
CA ALA A 56 -2.71 -8.74 -13.19
C ALA A 56 -3.88 -9.64 -12.74
N ASN A 57 -4.64 -9.25 -11.72
CA ASN A 57 -5.69 -10.07 -11.10
C ASN A 57 -7.12 -9.52 -11.28
N ARG A 58 -7.39 -8.86 -12.41
CA ARG A 58 -8.73 -8.35 -12.74
C ARG A 58 -9.76 -9.47 -12.82
N THR A 59 -10.99 -9.18 -12.41
CA THR A 59 -12.15 -10.12 -12.52
C THR A 59 -12.48 -10.45 -13.97
N SER A 60 -12.40 -9.46 -14.87
CA SER A 60 -12.65 -9.65 -16.29
C SER A 60 -11.37 -9.54 -17.11
N SER A 61 -11.18 -10.43 -18.08
CA SER A 61 -10.08 -10.38 -19.05
C SER A 61 -10.12 -9.15 -19.96
N LEU A 62 -11.28 -8.47 -20.04
CA LEU A 62 -11.47 -7.26 -20.83
C LEU A 62 -11.17 -5.98 -20.03
N SER A 63 -10.91 -6.10 -18.73
CA SER A 63 -10.60 -4.93 -17.90
C SER A 63 -9.24 -4.33 -18.27
N TYR A 64 -9.13 -3.00 -18.15
CA TYR A 64 -7.88 -2.30 -18.36
C TYR A 64 -6.82 -2.77 -17.37
N ARG A 65 -5.64 -3.15 -17.85
CA ARG A 65 -4.53 -3.68 -17.06
C ARG A 65 -3.40 -2.70 -16.83
N GLY A 66 -3.31 -1.65 -17.63
CA GLY A 66 -2.25 -0.64 -17.57
C GLY A 66 -1.68 -0.32 -18.95
N VAL A 67 -0.70 0.59 -18.98
CA VAL A 67 -0.02 1.05 -20.21
C VAL A 67 1.07 0.11 -20.70
N GLY A 68 1.42 -0.89 -19.89
CA GLY A 68 2.52 -1.81 -20.15
C GLY A 68 3.75 -1.54 -19.28
N PHE A 69 4.62 -2.55 -19.22
CA PHE A 69 5.76 -2.56 -18.30
C PHE A 69 6.77 -1.43 -18.60
N ASP A 70 7.17 -1.29 -19.87
CA ASP A 70 8.24 -0.35 -20.24
C ASP A 70 7.84 1.09 -20.01
N GLU A 71 6.63 1.49 -20.42
CA GLU A 71 6.13 2.84 -20.23
C GLU A 71 6.02 3.19 -18.74
N ALA A 72 5.45 2.29 -17.94
CA ALA A 72 5.36 2.45 -16.51
C ALA A 72 6.74 2.49 -15.83
N TYR A 73 7.71 1.67 -16.30
CA TYR A 73 9.08 1.69 -15.80
C TYR A 73 9.72 3.08 -15.96
N TYR A 74 9.67 3.63 -17.17
CA TYR A 74 10.25 4.96 -17.43
C TYR A 74 9.53 6.08 -16.67
N GLY A 75 8.21 5.98 -16.52
CA GLY A 75 7.43 6.95 -15.75
C GLY A 75 7.73 6.90 -14.24
N MET A 76 7.79 5.73 -13.65
CA MET A 76 8.17 5.55 -12.25
C MET A 76 9.61 6.02 -11.99
N ASN A 77 10.53 5.73 -12.92
CA ASN A 77 11.91 6.21 -12.82
C ASN A 77 11.97 7.75 -12.89
N ALA A 78 11.14 8.38 -13.74
CA ALA A 78 11.05 9.84 -13.79
C ALA A 78 10.57 10.45 -12.45
N VAL A 79 9.62 9.84 -11.74
CA VAL A 79 9.22 10.30 -10.40
C VAL A 79 10.42 10.28 -9.45
N ARG A 80 11.24 9.23 -9.48
CA ARG A 80 12.44 9.10 -8.64
C ARG A 80 13.50 10.15 -8.98
N GLU A 81 13.79 10.34 -10.26
CA GLU A 81 14.87 11.22 -10.73
C GLU A 81 14.50 12.71 -10.67
N VAL A 82 13.28 13.06 -11.08
CA VAL A 82 12.85 14.46 -11.18
C VAL A 82 12.39 15.00 -9.83
N LEU A 83 11.63 14.19 -9.09
CA LEU A 83 11.05 14.63 -7.82
C LEU A 83 11.84 14.18 -6.59
N GLY A 84 12.78 13.25 -6.72
CA GLY A 84 13.48 12.66 -5.58
C GLY A 84 12.54 11.92 -4.60
N VAL A 85 11.45 11.34 -5.13
CA VAL A 85 10.46 10.58 -4.36
C VAL A 85 10.69 9.10 -4.58
N GLU A 86 10.79 8.33 -3.50
CA GLU A 86 10.84 6.87 -3.59
C GLU A 86 9.53 6.30 -4.12
N VAL A 87 9.61 5.19 -4.84
CA VAL A 87 8.45 4.53 -5.48
C VAL A 87 8.25 3.13 -4.92
N LEU A 88 6.99 2.81 -4.62
CA LEU A 88 6.51 1.47 -4.30
C LEU A 88 5.61 0.97 -5.43
N THR A 89 5.87 -0.24 -5.92
CA THR A 89 4.98 -0.89 -6.91
C THR A 89 4.77 -2.36 -6.56
N ASP A 90 3.63 -2.90 -6.96
CA ASP A 90 3.33 -4.32 -6.81
C ASP A 90 3.97 -5.16 -7.92
N VAL A 91 4.38 -6.37 -7.57
CA VAL A 91 4.96 -7.38 -8.47
C VAL A 91 4.12 -8.66 -8.43
N HIS A 92 3.97 -9.31 -9.57
CA HIS A 92 3.08 -10.46 -9.75
C HIS A 92 3.82 -11.74 -10.15
N GLU A 93 5.00 -11.59 -10.76
CA GLU A 93 5.86 -12.68 -11.23
C GLU A 93 7.30 -12.45 -10.76
N ALA A 94 8.04 -13.55 -10.56
CA ALA A 94 9.38 -13.51 -9.99
C ALA A 94 10.36 -12.61 -10.79
N TRP A 95 10.30 -12.63 -12.13
CA TRP A 95 11.19 -11.84 -12.98
C TRP A 95 10.99 -10.32 -12.80
N GLN A 96 9.79 -9.90 -12.42
CA GLN A 96 9.48 -8.48 -12.23
C GLN A 96 10.21 -7.88 -11.04
N CYS A 97 10.49 -8.66 -10.01
CA CYS A 97 11.09 -8.19 -8.76
C CYS A 97 12.42 -7.44 -8.99
N GLY A 98 13.27 -7.97 -9.86
CA GLY A 98 14.55 -7.33 -10.22
C GLY A 98 14.44 -6.26 -11.30
N SER A 99 13.32 -6.21 -12.03
CA SER A 99 13.19 -5.42 -13.25
C SER A 99 12.44 -4.09 -13.05
N VAL A 100 11.59 -3.96 -12.01
CA VAL A 100 10.77 -2.76 -11.81
C VAL A 100 11.57 -1.57 -11.26
N ALA A 101 11.22 -0.36 -11.70
CA ALA A 101 11.78 0.90 -11.23
C ALA A 101 11.15 1.33 -9.89
N ALA A 102 11.35 0.53 -8.85
CA ALA A 102 10.80 0.78 -7.52
C ALA A 102 11.87 0.60 -6.43
N ASP A 103 11.73 1.34 -5.35
CA ASP A 103 12.59 1.27 -4.18
C ASP A 103 12.06 0.24 -3.16
N ILE A 104 10.76 0.03 -3.13
CA ILE A 104 10.07 -0.97 -2.31
C ILE A 104 9.18 -1.84 -3.20
N LEU A 105 9.24 -3.15 -3.02
CA LEU A 105 8.39 -4.10 -3.71
C LEU A 105 7.15 -4.41 -2.88
N GLN A 106 5.98 -4.45 -3.52
CA GLN A 106 4.75 -4.90 -2.87
C GLN A 106 4.31 -6.26 -3.39
N ILE A 107 4.03 -7.16 -2.46
CA ILE A 107 3.38 -8.45 -2.78
C ILE A 107 1.87 -8.28 -2.62
N PRO A 108 1.08 -8.48 -3.68
CA PRO A 108 -0.38 -8.41 -3.62
C PRO A 108 -0.98 -9.44 -2.66
N ALA A 109 -2.14 -9.13 -2.10
CA ALA A 109 -2.80 -9.97 -1.10
C ALA A 109 -3.06 -11.40 -1.59
N PHE A 110 -3.50 -11.58 -2.83
CA PHE A 110 -3.72 -12.92 -3.40
C PHE A 110 -2.45 -13.75 -3.55
N LEU A 111 -1.30 -13.10 -3.67
CA LEU A 111 0.00 -13.73 -3.90
C LEU A 111 0.86 -13.83 -2.62
N CYS A 112 0.34 -13.42 -1.48
CA CYS A 112 1.11 -13.31 -0.23
C CYS A 112 1.75 -14.63 0.24
N ARG A 113 1.25 -15.79 -0.23
CA ARG A 113 1.79 -17.13 0.11
C ARG A 113 2.67 -17.73 -0.98
N GLN A 114 2.84 -17.09 -2.14
CA GLN A 114 3.62 -17.62 -3.28
C GLN A 114 5.11 -17.62 -2.96
N THR A 115 5.65 -18.78 -2.66
CA THR A 115 7.02 -18.95 -2.15
C THR A 115 8.06 -18.42 -3.14
N ASP A 116 7.93 -18.73 -4.44
CA ASP A 116 8.90 -18.31 -5.45
C ASP A 116 8.88 -16.79 -5.68
N LEU A 117 7.71 -16.16 -5.60
CA LEU A 117 7.59 -14.71 -5.68
C LEU A 117 8.23 -14.01 -4.46
N LEU A 118 7.95 -14.52 -3.24
CA LEU A 118 8.55 -14.04 -2.01
C LEU A 118 10.08 -14.18 -2.04
N LYS A 119 10.59 -15.32 -2.52
CA LYS A 119 12.01 -15.56 -2.70
C LYS A 119 12.64 -14.56 -3.66
N ALA A 120 12.06 -14.40 -4.85
CA ALA A 120 12.57 -13.46 -5.85
C ALA A 120 12.55 -12.00 -5.33
N ALA A 121 11.52 -11.60 -4.58
CA ALA A 121 11.47 -10.29 -3.96
C ALA A 121 12.57 -10.11 -2.91
N ALA A 122 12.77 -11.10 -2.03
CA ALA A 122 13.80 -11.09 -0.99
C ALA A 122 15.21 -10.97 -1.59
N GLU A 123 15.49 -11.73 -2.64
CA GLU A 123 16.80 -11.76 -3.33
C GLU A 123 17.20 -10.42 -3.97
N THR A 124 16.26 -9.47 -4.15
CA THR A 124 16.59 -8.12 -4.64
C THR A 124 17.30 -7.26 -3.61
N GLY A 125 17.23 -7.60 -2.32
CA GLY A 125 17.72 -6.78 -1.22
C GLY A 125 16.90 -5.50 -0.95
N LYS A 126 15.81 -5.27 -1.70
CA LYS A 126 14.87 -4.16 -1.48
C LYS A 126 13.94 -4.48 -0.30
N PRO A 127 13.41 -3.46 0.40
CA PRO A 127 12.31 -3.69 1.33
C PRO A 127 11.10 -4.30 0.63
N VAL A 128 10.36 -5.18 1.34
CA VAL A 128 9.19 -5.88 0.80
C VAL A 128 7.97 -5.58 1.67
N ASN A 129 6.97 -4.94 1.07
CA ASN A 129 5.66 -4.75 1.67
C ASN A 129 4.73 -5.90 1.29
N VAL A 130 4.22 -6.66 2.26
CA VAL A 130 3.29 -7.76 1.98
C VAL A 130 1.88 -7.39 2.40
N LYS A 131 0.96 -7.36 1.45
CA LYS A 131 -0.49 -7.25 1.73
C LYS A 131 -1.00 -8.56 2.31
N LYS A 132 -1.61 -8.52 3.50
CA LYS A 132 -2.25 -9.70 4.08
C LYS A 132 -3.38 -10.19 3.17
N GLY A 133 -3.36 -11.48 2.82
CA GLY A 133 -4.47 -12.08 2.07
C GLY A 133 -5.78 -12.00 2.85
N GLN A 134 -6.90 -11.77 2.12
CA GLN A 134 -8.24 -11.69 2.72
C GLN A 134 -8.67 -13.02 3.38
N PHE A 135 -8.01 -14.11 3.01
CA PHE A 135 -8.23 -15.47 3.50
C PHE A 135 -7.32 -15.85 4.68
N LEU A 136 -6.38 -14.97 5.07
CA LEU A 136 -5.45 -15.22 6.18
C LEU A 136 -5.96 -14.64 7.49
N SER A 137 -5.73 -15.38 8.57
CA SER A 137 -5.74 -14.77 9.89
C SER A 137 -4.49 -13.87 10.08
N PRO A 138 -4.57 -12.82 10.91
CA PRO A 138 -3.41 -11.96 11.20
C PRO A 138 -2.19 -12.75 11.74
N LYS A 139 -2.43 -13.80 12.51
CA LYS A 139 -1.37 -14.65 13.09
C LYS A 139 -0.59 -15.43 12.04
N GLU A 140 -1.17 -15.71 10.87
CA GLU A 140 -0.49 -16.44 9.81
C GLU A 140 0.55 -15.57 9.06
N MET A 141 0.50 -14.24 9.24
CA MET A 141 1.50 -13.35 8.64
C MET A 141 2.93 -13.66 9.12
N VAL A 142 3.09 -14.20 10.32
CA VAL A 142 4.41 -14.65 10.81
C VAL A 142 5.07 -15.67 9.86
N ASN A 143 4.29 -16.55 9.24
CA ASN A 143 4.84 -17.55 8.31
C ASN A 143 5.34 -16.91 7.01
N ILE A 144 4.71 -15.81 6.58
CA ILE A 144 5.12 -15.07 5.39
C ILE A 144 6.39 -14.28 5.67
N VAL A 145 6.45 -13.64 6.82
CA VAL A 145 7.65 -12.95 7.31
C VAL A 145 8.82 -13.94 7.42
N ALA A 146 8.60 -15.09 8.06
CA ALA A 146 9.63 -16.13 8.20
C ALA A 146 10.15 -16.65 6.85
N LYS A 147 9.30 -16.75 5.82
CA LYS A 147 9.75 -17.07 4.46
C LYS A 147 10.68 -16.00 3.90
N LEU A 148 10.31 -14.72 4.01
CA LEU A 148 11.15 -13.61 3.54
C LEU A 148 12.49 -13.60 4.28
N GLU A 149 12.49 -13.76 5.60
CA GLU A 149 13.70 -13.84 6.42
C GLU A 149 14.59 -15.03 6.01
N SER A 150 13.99 -16.20 5.75
CA SER A 150 14.73 -17.40 5.31
C SER A 150 15.43 -17.21 3.96
N PHE A 151 14.96 -16.26 3.13
CA PHE A 151 15.59 -15.86 1.88
C PHE A 151 16.48 -14.61 2.01
N GLY A 152 16.75 -14.16 3.25
CA GLY A 152 17.67 -13.06 3.53
C GLY A 152 17.04 -11.66 3.56
N CYS A 153 15.72 -11.53 3.42
CA CYS A 153 15.06 -10.24 3.55
C CYS A 153 14.79 -9.90 5.02
N ASN A 154 15.46 -8.88 5.53
CA ASN A 154 15.27 -8.34 6.88
C ASN A 154 14.58 -6.96 6.88
N LYS A 155 13.99 -6.56 5.76
CA LYS A 155 13.28 -5.29 5.57
C LYS A 155 11.86 -5.57 5.10
N VAL A 156 11.02 -5.99 6.02
CA VAL A 156 9.63 -6.39 5.74
C VAL A 156 8.67 -5.35 6.29
N MET A 157 7.60 -5.06 5.57
CA MET A 157 6.42 -4.34 6.05
C MET A 157 5.20 -5.26 5.89
N GLN A 158 4.28 -5.20 6.83
CA GLN A 158 3.06 -6.00 6.83
C GLN A 158 1.86 -5.07 6.66
N THR A 159 1.02 -5.31 5.66
CA THR A 159 -0.14 -4.44 5.41
C THR A 159 -1.45 -5.19 5.60
N GLU A 160 -2.25 -4.76 6.58
CA GLU A 160 -3.64 -5.17 6.75
C GLU A 160 -4.52 -4.52 5.69
N ARG A 161 -5.51 -5.26 5.14
CA ARG A 161 -6.44 -4.77 4.12
C ARG A 161 -7.84 -5.38 4.20
N GLY A 162 -8.16 -5.96 5.32
CA GLY A 162 -9.44 -6.63 5.56
C GLY A 162 -9.41 -8.12 5.27
N THR A 163 -10.41 -8.78 5.81
CA THR A 163 -10.66 -10.22 5.71
C THR A 163 -12.03 -10.44 5.10
N THR A 164 -12.18 -11.45 4.24
CA THR A 164 -13.46 -11.83 3.64
C THR A 164 -14.47 -12.18 4.74
N PHE A 165 -15.65 -11.56 4.70
CA PHE A 165 -16.74 -11.78 5.63
C PHE A 165 -18.05 -11.95 4.87
N GLY A 166 -18.39 -13.19 4.55
CA GLY A 166 -19.48 -13.50 3.62
C GLY A 166 -19.10 -13.23 2.15
N TYR A 167 -20.12 -13.03 1.31
CA TYR A 167 -19.93 -12.75 -0.11
C TYR A 167 -19.75 -11.25 -0.35
N ASN A 168 -18.81 -10.89 -1.22
CA ASN A 168 -18.58 -9.53 -1.71
C ASN A 168 -18.37 -8.47 -0.59
N ASN A 169 -17.92 -8.88 0.58
CA ASN A 169 -17.72 -7.99 1.71
C ASN A 169 -16.41 -8.28 2.44
N LEU A 170 -15.84 -7.22 3.01
CA LEU A 170 -14.62 -7.25 3.83
C LEU A 170 -14.89 -6.62 5.19
N VAL A 171 -14.22 -7.15 6.21
CA VAL A 171 -14.21 -6.57 7.56
C VAL A 171 -12.77 -6.41 8.01
N VAL A 172 -12.44 -5.30 8.65
CA VAL A 172 -11.17 -5.10 9.33
C VAL A 172 -11.37 -5.33 10.83
N ASP A 173 -10.72 -6.36 11.35
CA ASP A 173 -10.57 -6.51 12.79
C ASP A 173 -9.39 -5.64 13.25
N MET A 174 -9.65 -4.57 13.99
CA MET A 174 -8.60 -3.65 14.46
C MET A 174 -7.57 -4.36 15.36
N ARG A 175 -7.92 -5.48 16.01
CA ARG A 175 -6.99 -6.31 16.76
C ARG A 175 -5.93 -6.96 15.85
N SER A 176 -6.21 -7.06 14.53
CA SER A 176 -5.28 -7.65 13.58
C SER A 176 -3.96 -6.89 13.53
N LEU A 177 -4.01 -5.58 13.67
CA LEU A 177 -2.84 -4.70 13.65
C LEU A 177 -1.87 -5.03 14.80
N GLU A 178 -2.40 -5.17 16.02
CA GLU A 178 -1.62 -5.61 17.18
C GLU A 178 -1.14 -7.05 17.06
N LEU A 179 -1.99 -7.96 16.56
CA LEU A 179 -1.62 -9.36 16.38
C LEU A 179 -0.48 -9.52 15.35
N MET A 180 -0.47 -8.75 14.27
CA MET A 180 0.61 -8.77 13.28
C MET A 180 1.90 -8.22 13.89
N ARG A 181 1.83 -7.13 14.67
CA ARG A 181 2.98 -6.56 15.36
C ARG A 181 3.57 -7.54 16.39
N ALA A 182 2.72 -8.08 17.26
CA ALA A 182 3.15 -8.94 18.37
C ALA A 182 3.70 -10.31 17.93
N ASN A 183 3.27 -10.81 16.77
CA ASN A 183 3.67 -12.15 16.31
C ASN A 183 4.94 -12.14 15.44
N THR A 184 5.52 -10.97 15.15
CA THR A 184 6.76 -10.88 14.37
C THR A 184 7.93 -10.45 15.24
N PRO A 185 9.00 -11.29 15.34
CA PRO A 185 10.09 -11.05 16.30
C PRO A 185 10.85 -9.73 16.10
N ALA A 186 10.92 -9.25 14.88
CA ALA A 186 11.71 -8.07 14.50
C ALA A 186 10.95 -6.74 14.59
N ASN A 187 9.74 -6.69 15.19
CA ASN A 187 8.89 -5.48 15.26
C ASN A 187 8.71 -4.77 13.91
N TYR A 188 8.51 -5.55 12.85
CA TYR A 188 8.34 -5.00 11.51
C TYR A 188 7.15 -4.03 11.43
N PRO A 189 7.26 -2.94 10.62
CA PRO A 189 6.20 -1.97 10.45
C PRO A 189 4.88 -2.61 10.03
N VAL A 190 3.79 -2.23 10.71
CA VAL A 190 2.43 -2.60 10.36
C VAL A 190 1.74 -1.41 9.70
N ILE A 191 1.23 -1.62 8.50
CA ILE A 191 0.56 -0.63 7.66
C ILE A 191 -0.92 -0.98 7.56
N MET A 192 -1.79 0.02 7.61
CA MET A 192 -3.21 -0.15 7.29
C MET A 192 -3.50 0.32 5.87
N ASP A 193 -3.97 -0.57 5.02
CA ASP A 193 -4.54 -0.24 3.71
C ASP A 193 -6.00 0.21 3.88
N CYS A 194 -6.18 1.53 3.89
CA CYS A 194 -7.49 2.13 4.12
C CYS A 194 -8.39 2.08 2.88
N THR A 195 -7.79 2.02 1.70
CA THR A 195 -8.49 1.99 0.41
C THR A 195 -9.12 0.63 0.13
N HIS A 196 -8.31 -0.43 0.20
CA HIS A 196 -8.81 -1.77 -0.12
C HIS A 196 -9.61 -2.41 1.02
N ALA A 197 -9.53 -1.86 2.22
CA ALA A 197 -10.36 -2.30 3.35
C ALA A 197 -11.85 -2.00 3.18
N VAL A 198 -12.19 -0.99 2.38
CA VAL A 198 -13.57 -0.56 2.10
C VAL A 198 -14.07 -1.05 0.73
N GLN A 199 -13.32 -1.93 0.09
CA GLN A 199 -13.68 -2.52 -1.19
C GLN A 199 -14.80 -3.56 -1.02
N SER A 200 -15.70 -3.62 -2.01
CA SER A 200 -16.67 -4.71 -2.18
C SER A 200 -16.22 -5.59 -3.34
N PRO A 201 -15.43 -6.66 -3.08
CA PRO A 201 -14.86 -7.49 -4.15
C PRO A 201 -15.94 -8.09 -5.02
N GLY A 202 -15.87 -7.88 -6.36
CA GLY A 202 -16.88 -8.37 -7.30
C GLY A 202 -18.28 -7.78 -7.13
N GLY A 203 -18.43 -6.70 -6.37
CA GLY A 203 -19.74 -6.11 -6.05
C GLY A 203 -20.55 -5.63 -7.25
N TYR A 204 -19.88 -5.34 -8.38
CA TYR A 204 -20.51 -4.98 -9.65
C TYR A 204 -20.38 -6.10 -10.71
N GLY A 205 -20.16 -7.36 -10.30
CA GLY A 205 -20.02 -8.50 -11.20
C GLY A 205 -18.65 -8.55 -11.88
N THR A 206 -18.39 -7.69 -12.84
CA THR A 206 -17.11 -7.64 -13.59
C THR A 206 -16.07 -6.71 -12.98
N SER A 207 -16.44 -5.93 -11.95
CA SER A 207 -15.55 -5.02 -11.23
C SER A 207 -15.87 -5.01 -9.74
N SER A 208 -14.93 -4.54 -8.94
CA SER A 208 -15.12 -4.29 -7.51
C SER A 208 -15.86 -2.98 -7.28
N GLY A 209 -16.82 -3.00 -6.34
CA GLY A 209 -17.39 -1.80 -5.75
C GLY A 209 -16.55 -1.35 -4.55
N GLY A 210 -17.05 -0.33 -3.83
CA GLY A 210 -16.46 0.15 -2.60
C GLY A 210 -17.11 1.43 -2.09
N ASP A 211 -16.62 1.90 -0.95
CA ASP A 211 -17.15 3.08 -0.28
C ASP A 211 -15.99 3.99 0.19
N ARG A 212 -15.55 4.91 -0.71
CA ARG A 212 -14.45 5.84 -0.41
C ARG A 212 -14.71 6.73 0.81
N ASP A 213 -15.98 6.98 1.14
CA ASP A 213 -16.31 7.82 2.27
C ASP A 213 -16.03 7.15 3.63
N MET A 214 -15.83 5.83 3.62
CA MET A 214 -15.38 5.07 4.79
C MET A 214 -13.85 5.02 4.94
N VAL A 215 -13.06 5.40 3.94
CA VAL A 215 -11.59 5.43 4.02
C VAL A 215 -11.09 6.25 5.23
N PRO A 216 -11.58 7.47 5.49
CA PRO A 216 -11.14 8.24 6.66
C PRO A 216 -11.53 7.59 8.01
N ALA A 217 -12.62 6.85 8.06
CA ALA A 217 -13.06 6.17 9.29
C ALA A 217 -12.11 5.01 9.62
N ILE A 218 -11.80 4.17 8.64
CA ILE A 218 -10.84 3.06 8.78
C ILE A 218 -9.44 3.61 9.14
N ALA A 219 -9.01 4.67 8.46
CA ALA A 219 -7.70 5.29 8.71
C ALA A 219 -7.58 5.79 10.17
N ARG A 220 -8.58 6.52 10.67
CA ARG A 220 -8.59 6.99 12.06
C ARG A 220 -8.56 5.85 13.06
N ALA A 221 -9.34 4.80 12.84
CA ALA A 221 -9.38 3.65 13.72
C ALA A 221 -8.01 2.93 13.78
N ALA A 222 -7.37 2.74 12.62
CA ALA A 222 -6.05 2.12 12.54
C ALA A 222 -4.95 2.97 13.20
N VAL A 223 -4.96 4.28 12.96
CA VAL A 223 -3.99 5.19 13.60
C VAL A 223 -4.19 5.24 15.11
N ALA A 224 -5.44 5.14 15.61
CA ALA A 224 -5.73 5.05 17.03
C ALA A 224 -5.22 3.74 17.67
N VAL A 225 -5.00 2.67 16.89
CA VAL A 225 -4.30 1.46 17.36
C VAL A 225 -2.78 1.66 17.42
N GLY A 226 -2.22 2.57 16.63
CA GLY A 226 -0.78 2.88 16.63
C GLY A 226 -0.01 2.19 15.50
N VAL A 227 -0.55 2.16 14.28
CA VAL A 227 0.15 1.64 13.10
C VAL A 227 1.37 2.48 12.71
N ALA A 228 2.36 1.88 12.06
CA ALA A 228 3.52 2.57 11.50
C ALA A 228 3.14 3.51 10.35
N GLY A 229 2.13 3.15 9.58
CA GLY A 229 1.70 3.95 8.45
C GLY A 229 0.33 3.56 7.91
N VAL A 230 -0.15 4.39 6.99
CA VAL A 230 -1.38 4.17 6.23
C VAL A 230 -1.07 4.11 4.73
N PHE A 231 -1.81 3.26 4.05
CA PHE A 231 -1.83 3.15 2.59
C PHE A 231 -3.16 3.72 2.09
N MET A 232 -3.10 4.70 1.19
CA MET A 232 -4.28 5.34 0.61
C MET A 232 -4.08 5.54 -0.90
N GLU A 233 -4.94 4.96 -1.73
CA GLU A 233 -5.00 5.33 -3.13
C GLU A 233 -5.70 6.68 -3.27
N VAL A 234 -5.06 7.58 -4.01
CA VAL A 234 -5.46 8.98 -4.17
C VAL A 234 -5.43 9.34 -5.65
N HIS A 235 -6.47 10.03 -6.12
CA HIS A 235 -6.56 10.48 -7.50
C HIS A 235 -7.20 11.87 -7.57
N GLN A 236 -6.82 12.69 -8.56
CA GLN A 236 -7.40 14.02 -8.77
C GLN A 236 -8.86 13.97 -9.23
N ASP A 237 -9.24 12.91 -9.92
CA ASP A 237 -10.61 12.64 -10.41
C ASP A 237 -10.93 11.14 -10.30
N PRO A 238 -11.24 10.63 -9.08
CA PRO A 238 -11.46 9.20 -8.86
C PRO A 238 -12.63 8.60 -9.67
N ASP A 239 -13.62 9.42 -10.01
CA ASP A 239 -14.83 8.96 -10.71
C ASP A 239 -14.54 8.58 -12.17
N ASN A 240 -13.54 9.20 -12.78
CA ASN A 240 -13.07 8.91 -14.14
C ASN A 240 -11.78 8.11 -14.19
N ALA A 241 -11.25 7.65 -13.05
CA ALA A 241 -10.04 6.86 -13.00
C ALA A 241 -10.21 5.47 -13.67
N PRO A 242 -9.17 4.93 -14.32
CA PRO A 242 -9.27 3.67 -15.07
C PRO A 242 -9.49 2.44 -14.19
N CYS A 243 -9.27 2.54 -12.89
CA CYS A 243 -9.51 1.45 -11.93
C CYS A 243 -9.77 1.94 -10.51
N ASP A 244 -10.47 1.11 -9.72
CA ASP A 244 -10.75 1.24 -8.28
C ASP A 244 -11.30 2.62 -7.83
N GLY A 245 -11.88 3.38 -8.77
CA GLY A 245 -12.47 4.69 -8.53
C GLY A 245 -13.34 4.78 -7.27
N PRO A 246 -14.29 3.84 -7.04
CA PRO A 246 -15.14 3.87 -5.85
C PRO A 246 -14.41 3.83 -4.50
N ASN A 247 -13.14 3.43 -4.49
CA ASN A 247 -12.33 3.29 -3.27
C ASN A 247 -11.30 4.40 -3.09
N MET A 248 -10.91 5.08 -4.18
CA MET A 248 -9.84 6.08 -4.13
C MET A 248 -10.31 7.39 -3.48
N LEU A 249 -9.46 7.93 -2.62
CA LEU A 249 -9.66 9.23 -2.02
C LEU A 249 -9.42 10.33 -3.07
N HIS A 250 -10.29 11.34 -3.11
CA HIS A 250 -10.05 12.52 -3.93
C HIS A 250 -8.86 13.33 -3.39
N LEU A 251 -7.94 13.76 -4.26
CA LEU A 251 -6.72 14.49 -3.89
C LEU A 251 -7.03 15.72 -3.00
N ALA A 252 -8.11 16.44 -3.28
CA ALA A 252 -8.53 17.59 -2.46
C ALA A 252 -8.90 17.21 -1.01
N LYS A 253 -9.28 15.95 -0.75
CA LYS A 253 -9.58 15.44 0.60
C LYS A 253 -8.35 14.88 1.31
N PHE A 254 -7.22 14.67 0.62
CA PHE A 254 -6.05 14.00 1.19
C PHE A 254 -5.42 14.79 2.35
N ARG A 255 -5.14 16.10 2.16
CA ARG A 255 -4.59 16.96 3.22
C ARG A 255 -5.43 16.96 4.49
N PRO A 256 -6.73 17.33 4.47
CA PRO A 256 -7.53 17.39 5.71
C PRO A 256 -7.66 16.02 6.40
N VAL A 257 -7.68 14.92 5.64
CA VAL A 257 -7.66 13.57 6.23
C VAL A 257 -6.32 13.34 6.92
N LEU A 258 -5.20 13.63 6.27
CA LEU A 258 -3.86 13.39 6.81
C LEU A 258 -3.61 14.24 8.07
N GLU A 259 -3.97 15.51 8.07
CA GLU A 259 -3.88 16.39 9.26
C GLU A 259 -4.60 15.78 10.46
N LYS A 260 -5.81 15.25 10.25
CA LYS A 260 -6.57 14.59 11.31
C LYS A 260 -5.92 13.30 11.81
N LEU A 261 -5.31 12.53 10.91
CA LEU A 261 -4.56 11.32 11.29
C LEU A 261 -3.33 11.66 12.13
N LEU A 262 -2.61 12.72 11.79
CA LEU A 262 -1.44 13.16 12.53
C LEU A 262 -1.76 13.65 13.95
N GLU A 263 -2.92 14.30 14.16
CA GLU A 263 -3.40 14.64 15.50
C GLU A 263 -3.59 13.38 16.37
N ILE A 264 -4.23 12.35 15.80
CA ILE A 264 -4.48 11.08 16.51
C ILE A 264 -3.15 10.36 16.77
N ASP A 265 -2.28 10.26 15.76
CA ASP A 265 -0.97 9.63 15.86
C ASP A 265 -0.11 10.26 16.97
N TYR A 266 -0.13 11.59 17.04
CA TYR A 266 0.57 12.32 18.09
C TYR A 266 0.10 11.94 19.50
N VAL A 267 -1.21 11.83 19.71
CA VAL A 267 -1.78 11.45 21.01
C VAL A 267 -1.41 10.00 21.34
N VAL A 268 -1.53 9.10 20.38
CA VAL A 268 -1.31 7.66 20.58
C VAL A 268 0.16 7.35 20.86
N LYS A 269 1.09 7.95 20.12
CA LYS A 269 2.51 7.61 20.21
C LYS A 269 3.29 8.43 21.24
N LYS A 270 2.76 9.55 21.74
CA LYS A 270 3.36 10.32 22.85
C LYS A 270 2.73 10.06 24.22
N GLY A 271 1.61 9.38 24.24
CA GLY A 271 0.90 9.04 25.48
C GLY A 271 1.34 7.71 26.10
N VAL A 272 2.41 7.10 25.62
CA VAL A 272 2.96 5.85 26.12
C VAL A 272 4.29 6.09 26.80
#